data_88d849d7530528053ec04b908fc4610e
#
_entry.id   88d849d7530528053ec04b908fc4610e
#
_cell.length_a   1.000
_cell.length_b   1.000
_cell.length_c   1.000
_cell.angle_alpha   90.00
_cell.angle_beta   90.00
_cell.angle_gamma   90.00
#
_symmetry.space_group_name_H-M   'P 1'
#
loop_
_entity.id
_entity.type
_entity.pdbx_description
1 polymer ?
#
loop_
_entity_poly.entity_id
_entity_poly.type
_entity_poly.pdbx_seq_one_letter_code
_entity_poly.pdbx_strand_id
1 'polypeptide(L)'
;MADISEAYPPGQEQAAPSQEKRLLDVLERMRNNMTGAFAVHLHLSELRASHRQPHFMRMVGRSLDSLAAKHDVQVFQFMNSDVALLCRNSPIDDVDDAVFRVRALFNEDPLTMSEDGSAEDRFSTWYDLSQPKDGKDFSAAVAEALTYREKTKNHPIEGISTGRSAKAMNGNPLAPNMLQPIVHKLLEARVGDLVHRQPAVVVTAGKSQQLAFREHFIAMDELRRRIAPQINIFSSHWLFQYLSETIDARMLEVLARLDFVNMDAPLSVNLNVSTIMTRPFQNFHAVIVENTQKVIVEIQIIDVFADMEAYAEVRDWLQEHGYRVLIDGLNPLTLNFFDPASLAADYIKIMWGPEVRGGIGKEPTEHIRSVVNNLPDGSVVLSRVDVEEGVSWGLGLGIRCFQGHFIDKVVNAMAQKGLIS
;
A
#
# COMPACT_ATOMS: atom_id res chain seq x y z
N MET A 1 53.25 -5.53 35.87
CA MET A 1 52.00 -6.21 35.51
C MET A 1 51.42 -5.41 34.37
N ALA A 2 51.46 -5.96 33.19
CA ALA A 2 51.17 -5.28 31.95
C ALA A 2 49.66 -5.16 31.75
N ASP A 3 49.27 -3.96 31.40
CA ASP A 3 47.93 -3.56 30.98
C ASP A 3 47.77 -3.94 29.51
N ILE A 4 46.84 -4.84 29.21
CA ILE A 4 46.46 -5.21 27.84
C ILE A 4 44.99 -4.92 27.66
N SER A 5 44.65 -3.67 27.28
CA SER A 5 43.41 -3.31 26.67
C SER A 5 43.61 -2.98 25.20
N GLU A 6 43.79 -4.01 24.36
CA GLU A 6 43.61 -3.84 22.92
C GLU A 6 42.12 -3.71 22.60
N ALA A 7 41.73 -2.49 22.32
CA ALA A 7 40.42 -2.17 21.77
C ALA A 7 40.33 -2.75 20.33
N TYR A 8 39.43 -3.72 20.13
CA TYR A 8 38.97 -4.11 18.80
C TYR A 8 38.23 -2.96 18.16
N PRO A 9 38.54 -2.59 16.91
CA PRO A 9 37.71 -1.62 16.19
C PRO A 9 36.30 -2.19 15.98
N PRO A 10 35.23 -1.37 16.07
CA PRO A 10 33.89 -1.84 15.82
C PRO A 10 33.80 -2.33 14.37
N GLY A 11 33.43 -3.60 14.21
CA GLY A 11 33.19 -4.21 12.91
C GLY A 11 32.14 -3.41 12.13
N GLN A 12 32.48 -3.03 10.91
CA GLN A 12 31.51 -2.54 9.94
C GLN A 12 30.50 -3.65 9.70
N GLU A 13 29.29 -3.56 10.28
CA GLU A 13 28.15 -4.37 9.90
C GLU A 13 27.84 -4.10 8.43
N GLN A 14 28.20 -5.05 7.57
CA GLN A 14 27.89 -5.01 6.16
C GLN A 14 26.36 -5.13 6.01
N ALA A 15 25.72 -4.05 5.54
CA ALA A 15 24.32 -4.08 5.14
C ALA A 15 24.09 -5.27 4.20
N ALA A 16 22.98 -6.00 4.39
CA ALA A 16 22.62 -7.14 3.55
C ALA A 16 22.71 -6.77 2.05
N PRO A 17 23.33 -7.60 1.22
CA PRO A 17 23.51 -7.30 -0.20
C PRO A 17 22.16 -7.10 -0.89
N SER A 18 22.10 -6.16 -1.81
CA SER A 18 20.89 -5.88 -2.58
C SER A 18 20.46 -7.09 -3.43
N GLN A 19 19.19 -7.11 -3.87
CA GLN A 19 18.66 -8.21 -4.70
C GLN A 19 19.45 -8.33 -6.01
N GLU A 20 19.79 -7.19 -6.62
CA GLU A 20 20.62 -7.13 -7.84
C GLU A 20 22.01 -7.74 -7.59
N LYS A 21 22.65 -7.37 -6.48
CA LYS A 21 23.96 -7.93 -6.12
C LYS A 21 23.87 -9.42 -5.80
N ARG A 22 22.84 -9.84 -5.07
CA ARG A 22 22.60 -11.26 -4.79
C ARG A 22 22.41 -12.06 -6.06
N LEU A 23 21.69 -11.53 -7.05
CA LEU A 23 21.50 -12.20 -8.34
C LEU A 23 22.83 -12.31 -9.09
N LEU A 24 23.64 -11.25 -9.16
CA LEU A 24 24.97 -11.32 -9.77
C LEU A 24 25.86 -12.35 -9.10
N ASP A 25 25.88 -12.42 -7.77
CA ASP A 25 26.64 -13.41 -7.00
C ASP A 25 26.14 -14.85 -7.27
N VAL A 26 24.84 -15.04 -7.51
CA VAL A 26 24.27 -16.34 -7.90
C VAL A 26 24.71 -16.72 -9.31
N LEU A 27 24.62 -15.79 -10.26
CA LEU A 27 25.02 -16.02 -11.66
C LEU A 27 26.50 -16.36 -11.76
N GLU A 28 27.36 -15.68 -11.00
CA GLU A 28 28.79 -15.98 -10.98
C GLU A 28 29.08 -17.39 -10.42
N ARG A 29 28.42 -17.80 -9.35
CA ARG A 29 28.53 -19.16 -8.78
C ARG A 29 28.02 -20.23 -9.73
N MET A 30 27.00 -19.93 -10.55
CA MET A 30 26.44 -20.86 -11.53
C MET A 30 27.22 -20.93 -12.84
N ARG A 31 28.15 -20.03 -13.07
CA ARG A 31 28.87 -19.84 -14.36
C ARG A 31 29.40 -21.13 -15.01
N ASN A 32 29.76 -22.11 -14.20
CA ASN A 32 30.28 -23.40 -14.68
C ASN A 32 29.19 -24.48 -14.87
N ASN A 33 27.94 -24.22 -14.50
CA ASN A 33 26.83 -25.16 -14.65
C ASN A 33 25.51 -24.41 -14.89
N MET A 34 25.34 -23.95 -16.12
CA MET A 34 24.15 -23.24 -16.60
C MET A 34 23.19 -24.13 -17.41
N THR A 35 23.46 -25.44 -17.49
CA THR A 35 22.63 -26.36 -18.26
C THR A 35 21.22 -26.43 -17.69
N GLY A 36 20.22 -26.22 -18.54
CA GLY A 36 18.80 -26.19 -18.16
C GLY A 36 18.40 -24.96 -17.32
N ALA A 37 19.27 -23.95 -17.24
CA ALA A 37 18.95 -22.70 -16.59
C ALA A 37 18.55 -21.64 -17.62
N PHE A 38 17.49 -20.88 -17.31
CA PHE A 38 17.10 -19.70 -18.07
C PHE A 38 16.65 -18.59 -17.12
N ALA A 39 16.58 -17.38 -17.63
CA ALA A 39 16.11 -16.24 -16.85
C ALA A 39 15.05 -15.47 -17.63
N VAL A 40 14.13 -14.84 -16.89
CA VAL A 40 13.13 -13.92 -17.44
C VAL A 40 13.27 -12.59 -16.73
N HIS A 41 13.45 -11.51 -17.49
CA HIS A 41 13.47 -10.15 -17.00
C HIS A 41 12.18 -9.45 -17.36
N LEU A 42 11.40 -9.05 -16.36
CA LEU A 42 10.18 -8.27 -16.51
C LEU A 42 10.53 -6.79 -16.38
N HIS A 43 10.29 -6.00 -17.43
CA HIS A 43 10.65 -4.59 -17.53
C HIS A 43 9.62 -3.67 -16.87
N LEU A 44 9.28 -3.93 -15.61
CA LEU A 44 8.23 -3.19 -14.91
C LEU A 44 8.64 -1.74 -14.60
N SER A 45 9.91 -1.38 -14.72
CA SER A 45 10.38 0.01 -14.66
C SER A 45 9.89 0.87 -15.83
N GLU A 46 9.51 0.25 -16.94
CA GLU A 46 8.96 0.93 -18.12
C GLU A 46 7.44 1.15 -18.04
N LEU A 47 6.75 0.52 -17.08
CA LEU A 47 5.34 0.81 -16.81
C LEU A 47 5.13 2.28 -16.45
N ARG A 48 3.94 2.79 -16.71
CA ARG A 48 3.51 4.11 -16.24
C ARG A 48 3.72 4.23 -14.72
N ALA A 49 4.03 5.43 -14.23
CA ALA A 49 4.26 5.67 -12.80
C ALA A 49 3.08 5.23 -11.91
N SER A 50 1.84 5.32 -12.43
CA SER A 50 0.62 4.83 -11.78
C SER A 50 0.64 3.33 -11.55
N HIS A 51 1.21 2.55 -12.45
CA HIS A 51 1.30 1.08 -12.37
C HIS A 51 2.52 0.58 -11.58
N ARG A 52 3.47 1.46 -11.27
CA ARG A 52 4.64 1.13 -10.42
C ARG A 52 4.42 1.39 -8.93
N GLN A 53 3.17 1.56 -8.51
CA GLN A 53 2.83 1.75 -7.10
C GLN A 53 3.15 0.49 -6.27
N PRO A 54 3.49 0.62 -4.99
CA PRO A 54 3.89 -0.52 -4.14
C PRO A 54 2.88 -1.66 -4.08
N HIS A 55 1.58 -1.38 -4.19
CA HIS A 55 0.55 -2.40 -4.19
C HIS A 55 0.59 -3.27 -5.45
N PHE A 56 0.80 -2.69 -6.64
CA PHE A 56 0.98 -3.46 -7.87
C PHE A 56 2.22 -4.34 -7.80
N MET A 57 3.34 -3.82 -7.27
CA MET A 57 4.56 -4.60 -7.12
C MET A 57 4.39 -5.79 -6.17
N ARG A 58 3.55 -5.66 -5.15
CA ARG A 58 3.19 -6.79 -4.28
C ARG A 58 2.30 -7.81 -4.96
N MET A 59 1.32 -7.36 -5.77
CA MET A 59 0.50 -8.28 -6.58
C MET A 59 1.37 -9.07 -7.55
N VAL A 60 2.37 -8.43 -8.16
CA VAL A 60 3.38 -9.12 -8.98
C VAL A 60 4.10 -10.20 -8.17
N GLY A 61 4.63 -9.87 -7.00
CA GLY A 61 5.31 -10.83 -6.13
C GLY A 61 4.43 -12.05 -5.85
N ARG A 62 3.18 -11.84 -5.44
CA ARG A 62 2.23 -12.92 -5.15
C ARG A 62 1.86 -13.76 -6.35
N SER A 63 1.69 -13.13 -7.52
CA SER A 63 1.44 -13.88 -8.76
C SER A 63 2.57 -14.86 -9.08
N LEU A 64 3.77 -14.60 -8.54
CA LEU A 64 4.95 -15.43 -8.73
C LEU A 64 5.22 -16.40 -7.57
N ASP A 65 4.61 -16.21 -6.39
CA ASP A 65 4.84 -17.05 -5.21
C ASP A 65 4.49 -18.53 -5.46
N SER A 66 3.38 -18.79 -6.16
CA SER A 66 2.98 -20.16 -6.50
C SER A 66 3.97 -20.84 -7.44
N LEU A 67 4.60 -20.11 -8.34
CA LEU A 67 5.63 -20.60 -9.24
C LEU A 67 6.90 -20.95 -8.45
N ALA A 68 7.35 -20.02 -7.59
CA ALA A 68 8.54 -20.22 -6.74
C ALA A 68 8.36 -21.36 -5.71
N ALA A 69 7.12 -21.61 -5.27
CA ALA A 69 6.83 -22.71 -4.33
C ALA A 69 6.82 -24.10 -5.03
N LYS A 70 6.48 -24.16 -6.33
CA LYS A 70 6.34 -25.42 -7.08
C LYS A 70 7.61 -25.83 -7.81
N HIS A 71 8.43 -24.88 -8.22
CA HIS A 71 9.58 -25.08 -9.09
C HIS A 71 10.85 -24.44 -8.52
N ASP A 72 12.02 -24.83 -9.02
CA ASP A 72 13.30 -24.20 -8.67
C ASP A 72 13.44 -22.85 -9.39
N VAL A 73 12.61 -21.88 -8.94
CA VAL A 73 12.55 -20.51 -9.44
C VAL A 73 12.87 -19.55 -8.30
N GLN A 74 13.87 -18.70 -8.53
CA GLN A 74 14.21 -17.62 -7.62
C GLN A 74 13.72 -16.29 -8.20
N VAL A 75 12.98 -15.53 -7.40
CA VAL A 75 12.42 -14.24 -7.78
C VAL A 75 13.25 -13.13 -7.16
N PHE A 76 13.71 -12.18 -7.97
CA PHE A 76 14.50 -11.02 -7.57
C PHE A 76 13.77 -9.75 -7.97
N GLN A 77 13.36 -8.96 -6.99
CA GLN A 77 12.75 -7.66 -7.23
C GLN A 77 13.80 -6.57 -7.13
N PHE A 78 13.99 -5.80 -8.19
CA PHE A 78 14.97 -4.72 -8.26
C PHE A 78 14.42 -3.40 -7.72
N MET A 79 15.32 -2.52 -7.35
CA MET A 79 14.93 -1.20 -6.82
C MET A 79 14.21 -0.31 -7.84
N ASN A 80 14.49 -0.50 -9.13
CA ASN A 80 13.81 0.21 -10.22
C ASN A 80 12.41 -0.32 -10.54
N SER A 81 11.90 -1.30 -9.78
CA SER A 81 10.65 -2.05 -9.94
C SER A 81 10.72 -3.24 -10.90
N ASP A 82 11.79 -3.44 -11.64
CA ASP A 82 11.94 -4.64 -12.45
C ASP A 82 11.96 -5.90 -11.61
N VAL A 83 11.58 -7.02 -12.23
CA VAL A 83 11.63 -8.34 -11.61
C VAL A 83 12.41 -9.29 -12.50
N ALA A 84 13.33 -10.02 -11.91
CA ALA A 84 14.04 -11.10 -12.58
C ALA A 84 13.67 -12.45 -11.97
N LEU A 85 13.38 -13.40 -12.83
CA LEU A 85 13.17 -14.81 -12.50
C LEU A 85 14.41 -15.59 -12.95
N LEU A 86 15.00 -16.35 -12.03
CA LEU A 86 16.06 -17.29 -12.34
C LEU A 86 15.50 -18.70 -12.19
N CYS A 87 15.36 -19.41 -13.30
CA CYS A 87 14.70 -20.71 -13.39
C CYS A 87 15.72 -21.82 -13.67
N ARG A 88 15.57 -22.95 -12.96
CA ARG A 88 16.38 -24.15 -13.18
C ARG A 88 15.48 -25.35 -13.37
N ASN A 89 15.67 -26.06 -14.48
CA ASN A 89 14.88 -27.26 -14.79
C ASN A 89 13.37 -27.09 -14.58
N SER A 90 12.89 -25.86 -14.71
CA SER A 90 11.47 -25.52 -14.56
C SER A 90 10.78 -25.60 -15.90
N PRO A 91 9.51 -26.08 -15.98
CA PRO A 91 8.74 -26.08 -17.23
C PRO A 91 8.57 -24.64 -17.74
N ILE A 92 8.90 -24.41 -19.01
CA ILE A 92 8.77 -23.08 -19.63
C ILE A 92 7.32 -22.63 -19.63
N ASP A 93 6.37 -23.53 -19.92
CA ASP A 93 4.95 -23.24 -19.96
C ASP A 93 4.42 -22.69 -18.61
N ASP A 94 4.85 -23.27 -17.48
CA ASP A 94 4.44 -22.82 -16.15
C ASP A 94 5.00 -21.42 -15.82
N VAL A 95 6.21 -21.12 -16.32
CA VAL A 95 6.83 -19.80 -16.16
C VAL A 95 6.15 -18.77 -17.08
N ASP A 96 5.82 -19.15 -18.32
CA ASP A 96 5.11 -18.29 -19.26
C ASP A 96 3.71 -17.96 -18.76
N ASP A 97 2.97 -18.94 -18.23
CA ASP A 97 1.69 -18.72 -17.57
C ASP A 97 1.79 -17.73 -16.39
N ALA A 98 2.86 -17.80 -15.61
CA ALA A 98 3.08 -16.86 -14.51
C ALA A 98 3.40 -15.45 -15.02
N VAL A 99 4.23 -15.33 -16.07
CA VAL A 99 4.52 -14.06 -16.74
C VAL A 99 3.25 -13.47 -17.36
N PHE A 100 2.42 -14.31 -17.98
CA PHE A 100 1.14 -13.89 -18.54
C PHE A 100 0.20 -13.34 -17.45
N ARG A 101 0.10 -14.00 -16.28
CA ARG A 101 -0.68 -13.48 -15.15
C ARG A 101 -0.16 -12.14 -14.66
N VAL A 102 1.17 -11.96 -14.59
CA VAL A 102 1.75 -10.66 -14.23
C VAL A 102 1.44 -9.60 -15.27
N ARG A 103 1.54 -9.94 -16.57
CA ARG A 103 1.18 -9.03 -17.68
C ARG A 103 -0.29 -8.61 -17.59
N ALA A 104 -1.20 -9.53 -17.27
CA ALA A 104 -2.63 -9.28 -17.17
C ALA A 104 -2.96 -8.25 -16.04
N LEU A 105 -2.10 -8.10 -15.01
CA LEU A 105 -2.26 -7.04 -14.01
C LEU A 105 -2.12 -5.62 -14.59
N PHE A 106 -1.53 -5.50 -15.78
CA PHE A 106 -1.19 -4.23 -16.43
C PHE A 106 -1.76 -4.14 -17.85
N ASN A 107 -2.88 -4.81 -18.14
CA ASN A 107 -3.46 -4.92 -19.48
C ASN A 107 -3.78 -3.58 -20.17
N GLU A 108 -3.90 -2.48 -19.40
CA GLU A 108 -4.13 -1.13 -19.93
C GLU A 108 -2.83 -0.29 -20.07
N ASP A 109 -1.68 -0.88 -19.73
CA ASP A 109 -0.40 -0.19 -19.90
C ASP A 109 0.12 -0.38 -21.34
N PRO A 110 0.59 0.68 -22.01
CA PRO A 110 1.18 0.58 -23.35
C PRO A 110 2.31 -0.43 -23.46
N LEU A 111 3.02 -0.71 -22.35
CA LEU A 111 4.07 -1.72 -22.33
C LEU A 111 3.56 -3.13 -22.61
N THR A 112 2.30 -3.42 -22.24
CA THR A 112 1.68 -4.73 -22.43
C THR A 112 0.90 -4.86 -23.72
N MET A 113 0.65 -3.72 -24.41
CA MET A 113 -0.08 -3.68 -25.69
C MET A 113 0.91 -3.69 -26.85
N SER A 114 0.76 -4.61 -27.77
CA SER A 114 1.47 -4.59 -29.06
C SER A 114 0.69 -3.68 -30.02
N GLU A 115 0.92 -2.35 -29.98
CA GLU A 115 0.19 -1.41 -30.85
C GLU A 115 0.54 -1.55 -32.34
N ASP A 116 1.70 -2.12 -32.72
CA ASP A 116 2.23 -2.06 -34.08
C ASP A 116 2.48 -3.42 -34.74
N GLY A 117 2.03 -4.55 -34.18
CA GLY A 117 2.35 -5.87 -34.75
C GLY A 117 3.86 -6.16 -34.79
N SER A 118 4.68 -5.40 -34.06
CA SER A 118 6.11 -5.67 -33.89
C SER A 118 6.29 -6.97 -33.09
N ALA A 119 7.19 -7.83 -33.57
CA ALA A 119 7.44 -9.15 -33.00
C ALA A 119 8.25 -9.08 -31.66
N GLU A 120 8.57 -7.88 -31.17
CA GLU A 120 9.39 -7.70 -29.98
C GLU A 120 8.52 -7.49 -28.75
N ASP A 121 8.57 -8.44 -27.83
CA ASP A 121 7.95 -8.31 -26.51
C ASP A 121 8.75 -7.31 -25.65
N ARG A 122 8.16 -6.16 -25.38
CA ARG A 122 8.77 -5.12 -24.54
C ARG A 122 8.53 -5.36 -23.05
N PHE A 123 7.57 -6.19 -22.69
CA PHE A 123 7.24 -6.46 -21.29
C PHE A 123 8.21 -7.41 -20.62
N SER A 124 8.67 -8.43 -21.35
CA SER A 124 9.59 -9.46 -20.85
C SER A 124 10.70 -9.81 -21.83
N THR A 125 11.90 -10.09 -21.30
CA THR A 125 13.02 -10.62 -22.07
C THR A 125 13.44 -11.95 -21.48
N TRP A 126 13.57 -12.97 -22.36
CA TRP A 126 13.94 -14.32 -22.00
C TRP A 126 15.39 -14.59 -22.39
N TYR A 127 16.15 -15.20 -21.50
CA TYR A 127 17.56 -15.51 -21.67
C TYR A 127 17.81 -16.98 -21.44
N ASP A 128 18.35 -17.68 -22.43
CA ASP A 128 18.88 -19.04 -22.27
C ASP A 128 20.29 -18.97 -21.68
N LEU A 129 20.40 -19.19 -20.37
CA LEU A 129 21.69 -19.06 -19.68
C LEU A 129 22.69 -20.14 -20.07
N SER A 130 22.29 -21.21 -20.77
CA SER A 130 23.21 -22.17 -21.37
C SER A 130 24.00 -21.54 -22.53
N GLN A 131 23.50 -20.46 -23.11
CA GLN A 131 24.17 -19.69 -24.17
C GLN A 131 25.04 -18.58 -23.56
N PRO A 132 26.37 -18.57 -23.85
CA PRO A 132 27.28 -17.59 -23.26
C PRO A 132 26.92 -16.12 -23.59
N LYS A 133 26.23 -15.88 -24.70
CA LYS A 133 25.77 -14.54 -25.09
C LYS A 133 24.66 -14.07 -24.16
N ASP A 134 23.60 -14.87 -24.02
CA ASP A 134 22.43 -14.54 -23.22
C ASP A 134 22.79 -14.37 -21.74
N GLY A 135 23.71 -15.22 -21.21
CA GLY A 135 24.23 -15.08 -19.86
C GLY A 135 24.99 -13.77 -19.63
N LYS A 136 25.73 -13.27 -20.65
CA LYS A 136 26.38 -11.96 -20.58
C LYS A 136 25.37 -10.82 -20.67
N ASP A 137 24.41 -10.91 -21.58
CA ASP A 137 23.40 -9.88 -21.81
C ASP A 137 22.51 -9.74 -20.56
N PHE A 138 22.11 -10.85 -19.94
CA PHE A 138 21.37 -10.83 -18.69
C PHE A 138 22.18 -10.25 -17.53
N SER A 139 23.44 -10.66 -17.38
CA SER A 139 24.32 -10.09 -16.33
C SER A 139 24.54 -8.60 -16.51
N ALA A 140 24.62 -8.11 -17.76
CA ALA A 140 24.72 -6.69 -18.05
C ALA A 140 23.45 -5.92 -17.67
N ALA A 141 22.26 -6.46 -17.95
CA ALA A 141 20.99 -5.85 -17.55
C ALA A 141 20.86 -5.75 -16.02
N VAL A 142 21.25 -6.80 -15.29
CA VAL A 142 21.26 -6.78 -13.81
C VAL A 142 22.28 -5.78 -13.26
N ALA A 143 23.46 -5.66 -13.88
CA ALA A 143 24.48 -4.68 -13.49
C ALA A 143 24.01 -3.23 -13.76
N GLU A 144 23.25 -3.00 -14.82
CA GLU A 144 22.62 -1.70 -15.09
C GLU A 144 21.60 -1.33 -14.01
N ALA A 145 20.74 -2.27 -13.61
CA ALA A 145 19.81 -2.08 -12.50
C ALA A 145 20.53 -1.77 -11.18
N LEU A 146 21.67 -2.42 -10.91
CA LEU A 146 22.50 -2.12 -9.74
C LEU A 146 23.10 -0.70 -9.83
N THR A 147 23.55 -0.28 -11.00
CA THR A 147 24.07 1.09 -11.24
C THR A 147 22.99 2.13 -11.04
N TYR A 148 21.76 1.87 -11.49
CA TYR A 148 20.60 2.71 -11.23
C TYR A 148 20.38 2.90 -9.73
N ARG A 149 20.45 1.81 -8.95
CA ARG A 149 20.35 1.84 -7.49
C ARG A 149 21.44 2.72 -6.84
N GLU A 150 22.69 2.62 -7.31
CA GLU A 150 23.77 3.41 -6.76
C GLU A 150 23.63 4.92 -7.06
N LYS A 151 23.18 5.25 -8.27
CA LYS A 151 22.86 6.64 -8.65
C LYS A 151 21.69 7.19 -7.84
N THR A 152 20.67 6.39 -7.56
CA THR A 152 19.46 6.78 -6.84
C THR A 152 19.71 6.92 -5.33
N LYS A 153 20.68 6.23 -4.77
CA LYS A 153 21.13 6.46 -3.38
C LYS A 153 21.65 7.89 -3.16
N ASN A 154 22.15 8.53 -4.20
CA ASN A 154 22.71 9.89 -4.15
C ASN A 154 21.70 10.99 -4.54
N HIS A 155 20.53 10.62 -5.09
CA HIS A 155 19.43 11.54 -5.41
C HIS A 155 18.10 10.87 -5.09
N PRO A 156 17.35 11.36 -4.07
CA PRO A 156 16.03 10.84 -3.76
C PRO A 156 15.10 11.10 -4.94
N ILE A 157 14.49 10.05 -5.49
CA ILE A 157 13.48 10.18 -6.55
C ILE A 157 12.22 10.82 -5.94
N GLU A 158 11.91 12.02 -6.38
CA GLU A 158 10.58 12.60 -6.25
C GLU A 158 9.62 11.77 -7.08
N GLY A 159 8.70 11.05 -6.44
CA GLY A 159 7.63 10.42 -7.20
C GLY A 159 7.03 9.13 -6.66
N ILE A 160 6.90 8.93 -5.35
CA ILE A 160 5.92 8.00 -4.79
C ILE A 160 5.16 8.74 -3.69
N SER A 161 4.19 9.54 -4.09
CA SER A 161 3.25 10.12 -3.13
C SER A 161 2.11 9.12 -2.87
N THR A 162 2.31 8.23 -1.91
CA THR A 162 1.22 7.94 -1.01
C THR A 162 0.93 9.27 -0.32
N GLY A 163 -0.31 9.77 -0.32
CA GLY A 163 -0.70 11.12 0.14
C GLY A 163 -0.30 11.54 1.55
N ARG A 164 0.92 11.24 1.95
CA ARG A 164 1.60 11.63 3.17
C ARG A 164 2.73 12.59 2.80
N SER A 165 2.75 13.72 3.46
CA SER A 165 3.65 14.85 3.27
C SER A 165 5.07 14.46 2.81
N ALA A 166 5.58 15.09 1.75
CA ALA A 166 6.96 14.92 1.24
C ALA A 166 8.05 15.13 2.32
N LYS A 167 7.72 15.79 3.44
CA LYS A 167 8.60 15.94 4.62
C LYS A 167 8.82 14.65 5.40
N ALA A 168 7.90 13.66 5.31
CA ALA A 168 8.03 12.37 6.01
C ALA A 168 9.09 11.44 5.40
N MET A 169 9.57 11.74 4.20
CA MET A 169 10.52 10.91 3.45
C MET A 169 11.99 11.20 3.78
N ASN A 170 12.29 12.20 4.60
CA ASN A 170 13.65 12.53 5.01
C ASN A 170 14.09 11.71 6.22
N GLY A 171 15.27 11.12 6.15
CA GLY A 171 15.91 10.36 7.24
C GLY A 171 16.61 9.10 6.73
N ASN A 172 17.37 8.45 7.61
CA ASN A 172 18.03 7.18 7.31
C ASN A 172 16.97 6.09 7.03
N PRO A 173 17.20 5.18 6.08
CA PRO A 173 16.28 4.09 5.82
C PRO A 173 16.05 3.24 7.08
N LEU A 174 14.80 2.81 7.28
CA LEU A 174 14.44 1.86 8.33
C LEU A 174 15.13 0.52 8.06
N ALA A 175 15.84 0.00 9.06
CA ALA A 175 16.53 -1.29 8.98
C ALA A 175 16.00 -2.25 10.06
N PRO A 176 16.11 -3.59 9.87
CA PRO A 176 15.56 -4.57 10.79
C PRO A 176 16.06 -4.45 12.25
N ASN A 177 17.32 -4.10 12.45
CA ASN A 177 17.91 -3.88 13.77
C ASN A 177 17.37 -2.65 14.51
N MET A 178 16.67 -1.74 13.79
CA MET A 178 16.05 -0.54 14.36
C MET A 178 14.62 -0.80 14.85
N LEU A 179 13.98 -1.91 14.47
CA LEU A 179 12.59 -2.19 14.80
C LEU A 179 12.35 -2.27 16.31
N GLN A 180 13.10 -3.11 17.01
CA GLN A 180 12.93 -3.32 18.46
C GLN A 180 13.06 -2.01 19.26
N PRO A 181 14.11 -1.19 19.06
CA PRO A 181 14.19 0.11 19.70
C PRO A 181 13.04 1.06 19.37
N ILE A 182 12.54 1.05 18.13
CA ILE A 182 11.42 1.90 17.72
C ILE A 182 10.11 1.41 18.35
N VAL A 183 9.85 0.10 18.34
CA VAL A 183 8.68 -0.50 19.00
C VAL A 183 8.68 -0.18 20.48
N HIS A 184 9.81 -0.32 21.17
CA HIS A 184 9.92 0.03 22.60
C HIS A 184 9.56 1.50 22.85
N LYS A 185 10.13 2.42 22.07
CA LYS A 185 9.78 3.84 22.14
C LYS A 185 8.32 4.12 21.83
N LEU A 186 7.73 3.40 20.88
CA LEU A 186 6.33 3.53 20.51
C LEU A 186 5.40 3.07 21.64
N LEU A 187 5.76 2.01 22.34
CA LEU A 187 5.01 1.50 23.50
C LEU A 187 5.05 2.47 24.68
N GLU A 188 6.15 3.20 24.86
CA GLU A 188 6.30 4.19 25.91
C GLU A 188 5.78 5.58 25.53
N ALA A 189 5.68 5.88 24.23
CA ALA A 189 5.30 7.18 23.74
C ALA A 189 3.85 7.54 24.13
N ARG A 190 3.65 8.80 24.51
CA ARG A 190 2.32 9.37 24.58
C ARG A 190 1.82 9.65 23.16
N VAL A 191 0.74 8.97 22.73
CA VAL A 191 0.20 9.08 21.38
C VAL A 191 -1.16 9.77 21.31
N GLY A 192 -1.84 9.94 22.43
CA GLY A 192 -3.19 10.51 22.47
C GLY A 192 -3.28 11.95 21.95
N ASP A 193 -2.22 12.75 22.13
CA ASP A 193 -2.11 14.12 21.61
C ASP A 193 -1.71 14.18 20.12
N LEU A 194 -1.40 13.04 19.53
CA LEU A 194 -1.08 12.89 18.10
C LEU A 194 -2.28 12.39 17.28
N VAL A 195 -3.41 12.13 17.94
CA VAL A 195 -4.61 11.67 17.24
C VAL A 195 -5.32 12.86 16.63
N HIS A 196 -5.38 12.88 15.32
CA HIS A 196 -6.11 13.85 14.52
C HIS A 196 -7.47 13.29 14.12
N ARG A 197 -8.38 14.19 13.71
CA ARG A 197 -9.72 13.84 13.26
C ARG A 197 -9.98 14.50 11.92
N GLN A 198 -10.48 13.73 10.97
CA GLN A 198 -10.90 14.25 9.67
C GLN A 198 -12.35 13.91 9.40
N PRO A 199 -13.21 14.90 9.12
CA PRO A 199 -14.64 14.66 8.89
C PRO A 199 -14.88 14.07 7.50
N ALA A 200 -15.81 13.13 7.41
CA ALA A 200 -16.50 12.74 6.20
C ALA A 200 -17.93 13.29 6.24
N VAL A 201 -18.37 13.93 5.17
CA VAL A 201 -19.62 14.69 5.13
C VAL A 201 -20.52 14.19 4.01
N VAL A 202 -21.80 13.98 4.32
CA VAL A 202 -22.83 13.70 3.32
C VAL A 202 -23.37 15.02 2.79
N VAL A 203 -23.30 15.18 1.47
CA VAL A 203 -23.85 16.34 0.74
C VAL A 203 -25.12 15.93 0.05
N THR A 204 -26.25 16.55 0.46
CA THR A 204 -27.56 16.34 -0.15
C THR A 204 -28.08 17.66 -0.70
N ALA A 205 -28.53 17.66 -1.95
CA ALA A 205 -29.08 18.88 -2.58
C ALA A 205 -30.25 19.46 -1.77
N GLY A 206 -30.20 20.75 -1.46
CA GLY A 206 -31.27 21.47 -0.74
C GLY A 206 -31.37 21.15 0.75
N LYS A 207 -30.44 20.36 1.34
CA LYS A 207 -30.37 20.07 2.78
C LYS A 207 -29.07 20.56 3.36
N SER A 208 -29.05 20.80 4.68
CA SER A 208 -27.79 21.02 5.39
C SER A 208 -26.87 19.78 5.27
N GLN A 209 -25.60 20.02 5.14
CA GLN A 209 -24.60 18.96 5.13
C GLN A 209 -24.63 18.23 6.48
N GLN A 210 -24.51 16.90 6.43
CA GLN A 210 -24.52 16.06 7.62
C GLN A 210 -23.16 15.37 7.77
N LEU A 211 -22.66 15.33 8.99
CA LEU A 211 -21.46 14.58 9.33
C LEU A 211 -21.78 13.09 9.24
N ALA A 212 -21.06 12.36 8.37
CA ALA A 212 -21.20 10.92 8.23
C ALA A 212 -20.42 10.19 9.34
N PHE A 213 -19.13 10.54 9.49
CA PHE A 213 -18.24 10.03 10.51
C PHE A 213 -17.01 10.94 10.63
N ARG A 214 -16.18 10.71 11.64
CA ARG A 214 -14.85 11.32 11.76
C ARG A 214 -13.77 10.24 11.76
N GLU A 215 -12.88 10.29 10.77
CA GLU A 215 -11.69 9.42 10.77
C GLU A 215 -10.73 9.87 11.84
N HIS A 216 -10.34 8.94 12.70
CA HIS A 216 -9.32 9.14 13.71
C HIS A 216 -8.02 8.47 13.27
N PHE A 217 -6.94 9.24 13.20
CA PHE A 217 -5.64 8.74 12.76
C PHE A 217 -4.50 9.39 13.55
N ILE A 218 -3.41 8.66 13.69
CA ILE A 218 -2.20 9.21 14.30
C ILE A 218 -1.43 10.01 13.25
N ALA A 219 -1.05 11.26 13.57
CA ALA A 219 -0.21 12.10 12.72
C ALA A 219 1.20 11.48 12.60
N MET A 220 1.42 10.70 11.56
CA MET A 220 2.61 9.88 11.40
C MET A 220 3.92 10.67 11.36
N ASP A 221 3.91 11.89 10.81
CA ASP A 221 5.08 12.78 10.81
C ASP A 221 5.44 13.23 12.24
N GLU A 222 4.45 13.51 13.06
CA GLU A 222 4.64 13.90 14.45
C GLU A 222 5.09 12.70 15.29
N LEU A 223 4.48 11.54 15.07
CA LEU A 223 4.90 10.30 15.70
C LEU A 223 6.36 9.99 15.36
N ARG A 224 6.73 10.02 14.06
CA ARG A 224 8.12 9.81 13.63
C ARG A 224 9.08 10.76 14.32
N ARG A 225 8.76 12.07 14.37
CA ARG A 225 9.61 13.05 15.06
C ARG A 225 9.80 12.73 16.55
N ARG A 226 8.79 12.12 17.18
CA ARG A 226 8.81 11.75 18.61
C ARG A 226 9.63 10.50 18.90
N ILE A 227 9.47 9.44 18.07
CA ILE A 227 10.07 8.12 18.35
C ILE A 227 11.34 7.84 17.55
N ALA A 228 11.45 8.38 16.31
CA ALA A 228 12.51 8.07 15.37
C ALA A 228 12.84 9.26 14.43
N PRO A 229 13.27 10.44 14.94
CA PRO A 229 13.40 11.67 14.16
C PRO A 229 14.39 11.57 12.99
N GLN A 230 15.39 10.69 13.11
CA GLN A 230 16.44 10.49 12.11
C GLN A 230 16.14 9.35 11.13
N ILE A 231 15.00 8.67 11.27
CA ILE A 231 14.66 7.47 10.49
C ILE A 231 13.46 7.75 9.60
N ASN A 232 13.58 7.37 8.33
CA ASN A 232 12.44 7.29 7.44
C ASN A 232 11.73 5.95 7.65
N ILE A 233 10.72 5.94 8.53
CA ILE A 233 9.95 4.73 8.87
C ILE A 233 9.17 4.15 7.69
N PHE A 234 8.95 4.94 6.62
CA PHE A 234 8.26 4.51 5.41
C PHE A 234 9.19 3.97 4.31
N SER A 235 10.51 4.00 4.54
CA SER A 235 11.50 3.55 3.54
C SER A 235 11.45 2.06 3.24
N SER A 236 10.90 1.27 4.16
CA SER A 236 10.66 -0.16 3.99
C SER A 236 9.23 -0.49 4.35
N HIS A 237 8.43 -0.86 3.36
CA HIS A 237 7.03 -1.19 3.57
C HIS A 237 6.85 -2.38 4.53
N TRP A 238 7.67 -3.42 4.37
CA TRP A 238 7.65 -4.61 5.23
C TRP A 238 7.90 -4.29 6.70
N LEU A 239 8.94 -3.50 6.96
CA LEU A 239 9.27 -3.11 8.33
C LEU A 239 8.21 -2.14 8.89
N PHE A 240 7.63 -1.31 8.04
CA PHE A 240 6.53 -0.44 8.42
C PHE A 240 5.26 -1.23 8.77
N GLN A 241 4.95 -2.29 8.01
CA GLN A 241 3.83 -3.19 8.32
C GLN A 241 3.93 -3.77 9.74
N TYR A 242 5.13 -4.17 10.15
CA TYR A 242 5.38 -4.64 11.50
C TYR A 242 5.16 -3.55 12.57
N LEU A 243 5.52 -2.30 12.27
CA LEU A 243 5.27 -1.17 13.15
C LEU A 243 3.79 -0.79 13.19
N SER A 244 3.06 -0.96 12.09
CA SER A 244 1.65 -0.57 12.00
C SER A 244 0.77 -1.35 12.98
N GLU A 245 1.01 -2.62 13.22
CA GLU A 245 0.29 -3.41 14.23
C GLU A 245 0.46 -2.84 15.65
N THR A 246 1.67 -2.37 15.99
CA THR A 246 1.90 -1.70 17.28
C THR A 246 1.22 -0.33 17.33
N ILE A 247 1.22 0.40 16.22
CA ILE A 247 0.53 1.70 16.10
C ILE A 247 -0.97 1.50 16.27
N ASP A 248 -1.54 0.47 15.63
CA ASP A 248 -2.95 0.11 15.78
C ASP A 248 -3.32 -0.19 17.24
N ALA A 249 -2.52 -1.02 17.91
CA ALA A 249 -2.73 -1.32 19.33
C ALA A 249 -2.72 -0.05 20.20
N ARG A 250 -1.79 0.87 19.96
CA ARG A 250 -1.71 2.16 20.66
C ARG A 250 -2.88 3.06 20.32
N MET A 251 -3.36 3.04 19.09
CA MET A 251 -4.56 3.77 18.67
C MET A 251 -5.80 3.26 19.40
N LEU A 252 -6.00 1.95 19.46
CA LEU A 252 -7.11 1.33 20.17
C LEU A 252 -7.13 1.67 21.65
N GLU A 253 -5.96 1.75 22.32
CA GLU A 253 -5.86 2.19 23.72
C GLU A 253 -6.31 3.65 23.91
N VAL A 254 -6.05 4.52 22.94
CA VAL A 254 -6.53 5.92 22.99
C VAL A 254 -8.02 5.98 22.76
N LEU A 255 -8.52 5.27 21.74
CA LEU A 255 -9.93 5.25 21.40
C LEU A 255 -10.80 4.65 22.53
N ALA A 256 -10.30 3.63 23.25
CA ALA A 256 -11.03 3.03 24.38
C ALA A 256 -11.35 4.02 25.52
N ARG A 257 -10.72 5.20 25.52
CA ARG A 257 -10.95 6.26 26.53
C ARG A 257 -11.97 7.31 26.09
N LEU A 258 -12.49 7.20 24.85
CA LEU A 258 -13.48 8.15 24.34
C LEU A 258 -14.85 7.92 24.95
N ASP A 259 -15.63 8.97 25.05
CA ASP A 259 -17.04 8.90 25.47
C ASP A 259 -17.94 8.56 24.28
N PHE A 260 -18.08 7.26 24.02
CA PHE A 260 -18.92 6.75 22.94
C PHE A 260 -20.41 7.06 23.14
N VAL A 261 -20.89 7.22 24.38
CA VAL A 261 -22.30 7.47 24.66
C VAL A 261 -22.72 8.83 24.10
N ASN A 262 -21.91 9.87 24.35
CA ASN A 262 -22.18 11.26 23.97
C ASN A 262 -21.57 11.65 22.60
N MET A 263 -21.07 10.68 21.84
CA MET A 263 -20.49 10.95 20.52
C MET A 263 -21.58 11.35 19.51
N ASP A 264 -21.39 12.49 18.85
CA ASP A 264 -22.33 13.11 17.89
C ASP A 264 -22.34 12.43 16.51
N ALA A 265 -21.27 11.74 16.14
CA ALA A 265 -21.14 10.98 14.91
C ALA A 265 -20.26 9.76 15.10
N PRO A 266 -20.39 8.71 14.29
CA PRO A 266 -19.49 7.58 14.29
C PRO A 266 -18.03 8.02 14.10
N LEU A 267 -17.10 7.26 14.65
CA LEU A 267 -15.68 7.37 14.30
C LEU A 267 -15.29 6.28 13.31
N SER A 268 -14.30 6.55 12.48
CA SER A 268 -13.59 5.51 11.75
C SER A 268 -12.12 5.45 12.18
N VAL A 269 -11.53 4.27 12.07
CA VAL A 269 -10.13 4.00 12.43
C VAL A 269 -9.53 2.98 11.47
N ASN A 270 -8.31 3.28 10.99
CA ASN A 270 -7.54 2.37 10.16
C ASN A 270 -6.92 1.27 11.03
N LEU A 271 -7.19 0.01 10.67
CA LEU A 271 -6.62 -1.17 11.32
C LEU A 271 -6.17 -2.20 10.28
N ASN A 272 -5.10 -2.93 10.60
CA ASN A 272 -4.73 -4.11 9.83
C ASN A 272 -5.68 -5.28 10.14
N VAL A 273 -5.93 -6.16 9.16
CA VAL A 273 -6.72 -7.39 9.37
C VAL A 273 -6.14 -8.20 10.53
N SER A 274 -4.82 -8.34 10.57
CA SER A 274 -4.12 -9.07 11.65
C SER A 274 -4.37 -8.47 13.04
N THR A 275 -4.55 -7.15 13.17
CA THR A 275 -4.79 -6.48 14.46
C THR A 275 -6.15 -6.85 15.05
N ILE A 276 -7.18 -7.04 14.24
CA ILE A 276 -8.56 -7.24 14.68
C ILE A 276 -8.73 -8.55 15.46
N MET A 277 -7.92 -9.56 15.17
CA MET A 277 -7.94 -10.83 15.91
C MET A 277 -7.06 -10.84 17.16
N THR A 278 -6.41 -9.69 17.49
CA THR A 278 -5.47 -9.63 18.61
C THR A 278 -6.13 -9.24 19.93
N ARG A 279 -5.40 -9.49 21.02
CA ARG A 279 -5.82 -9.08 22.37
C ARG A 279 -6.06 -7.58 22.52
N PRO A 280 -5.25 -6.65 21.95
CA PRO A 280 -5.56 -5.23 21.96
C PRO A 280 -6.93 -4.88 21.41
N PHE A 281 -7.35 -5.50 20.29
CA PHE A 281 -8.68 -5.28 19.74
C PHE A 281 -9.77 -5.88 20.61
N GLN A 282 -9.58 -7.08 21.15
CA GLN A 282 -10.52 -7.71 22.09
C GLN A 282 -10.74 -6.84 23.34
N ASN A 283 -9.68 -6.26 23.88
CA ASN A 283 -9.78 -5.34 25.01
C ASN A 283 -10.56 -4.06 24.63
N PHE A 284 -10.33 -3.50 23.46
CA PHE A 284 -11.09 -2.37 22.94
C PHE A 284 -12.56 -2.72 22.78
N HIS A 285 -12.85 -3.86 22.13
CA HIS A 285 -14.22 -4.36 21.95
C HIS A 285 -14.96 -4.50 23.29
N ALA A 286 -14.34 -5.09 24.29
CA ALA A 286 -14.93 -5.27 25.61
C ALA A 286 -15.33 -3.93 26.29
N VAL A 287 -14.61 -2.84 26.02
CA VAL A 287 -14.92 -1.50 26.54
C VAL A 287 -16.10 -0.88 25.82
N ILE A 288 -16.23 -1.10 24.50
CA ILE A 288 -17.22 -0.38 23.65
C ILE A 288 -18.39 -1.24 23.21
N VAL A 289 -18.55 -2.45 23.73
CA VAL A 289 -19.47 -3.49 23.25
C VAL A 289 -20.90 -3.00 22.98
N GLU A 290 -21.42 -2.07 23.76
CA GLU A 290 -22.77 -1.48 23.59
C GLU A 290 -22.78 -0.35 22.54
N ASN A 291 -21.64 0.07 22.02
CA ASN A 291 -21.47 1.22 21.12
C ASN A 291 -20.72 0.87 19.83
N THR A 292 -20.58 -0.41 19.49
CA THR A 292 -19.84 -0.87 18.30
C THR A 292 -20.36 -0.27 17.01
N GLN A 293 -21.70 -0.01 16.92
CA GLN A 293 -22.34 0.66 15.79
C GLN A 293 -21.85 2.11 15.55
N LYS A 294 -21.12 2.69 16.50
CA LYS A 294 -20.47 4.01 16.37
C LYS A 294 -19.02 3.89 15.85
N VAL A 295 -18.56 2.70 15.54
CA VAL A 295 -17.19 2.46 15.04
C VAL A 295 -17.22 1.87 13.64
N ILE A 296 -16.47 2.50 12.76
CA ILE A 296 -16.20 2.03 11.40
C ILE A 296 -14.74 1.59 11.37
N VAL A 297 -14.51 0.34 11.05
CA VAL A 297 -13.15 -0.20 10.88
C VAL A 297 -12.74 -0.02 9.42
N GLU A 298 -11.71 0.79 9.18
CA GLU A 298 -11.14 1.00 7.85
C GLU A 298 -10.02 -0.01 7.60
N ILE A 299 -10.14 -0.81 6.54
CA ILE A 299 -9.16 -1.81 6.13
C ILE A 299 -8.60 -1.39 4.76
N GLN A 300 -7.28 -1.35 4.64
CA GLN A 300 -6.65 -1.04 3.36
C GLN A 300 -6.86 -2.18 2.37
N ILE A 301 -7.24 -1.85 1.13
CA ILE A 301 -7.47 -2.86 0.07
C ILE A 301 -6.28 -3.79 -0.12
N ILE A 302 -5.09 -3.32 0.15
CA ILE A 302 -3.88 -4.11 0.05
C ILE A 302 -3.77 -5.18 1.14
N ASP A 303 -4.28 -4.89 2.34
CA ASP A 303 -4.34 -5.84 3.44
C ASP A 303 -5.42 -6.90 3.16
N VAL A 304 -6.54 -6.49 2.55
CA VAL A 304 -7.57 -7.40 2.04
C VAL A 304 -7.00 -8.40 1.04
N PHE A 305 -6.27 -7.90 0.02
CA PHE A 305 -5.64 -8.78 -0.98
C PHE A 305 -4.46 -9.58 -0.43
N ALA A 306 -3.95 -9.17 0.75
CA ALA A 306 -2.93 -9.94 1.45
C ALA A 306 -3.45 -11.31 1.87
N ASP A 307 -4.64 -11.35 2.41
CA ASP A 307 -5.27 -12.57 2.89
C ASP A 307 -6.80 -12.40 2.83
N MET A 308 -7.39 -12.80 1.69
CA MET A 308 -8.83 -12.68 1.44
C MET A 308 -9.66 -13.53 2.41
N GLU A 309 -9.12 -14.67 2.85
CA GLU A 309 -9.80 -15.56 3.78
C GLU A 309 -9.87 -14.94 5.17
N ALA A 310 -8.73 -14.50 5.70
CA ALA A 310 -8.68 -13.77 6.97
C ALA A 310 -9.52 -12.50 6.95
N TYR A 311 -9.52 -11.75 5.82
CA TYR A 311 -10.40 -10.59 5.66
C TYR A 311 -11.88 -10.99 5.77
N ALA A 312 -12.30 -12.05 5.09
CA ALA A 312 -13.70 -12.47 5.11
C ALA A 312 -14.16 -12.86 6.52
N GLU A 313 -13.34 -13.61 7.26
CA GLU A 313 -13.61 -13.97 8.65
C GLU A 313 -13.71 -12.73 9.56
N VAL A 314 -12.77 -11.82 9.43
CA VAL A 314 -12.72 -10.57 10.22
C VAL A 314 -13.90 -9.66 9.89
N ARG A 315 -14.25 -9.47 8.62
CA ARG A 315 -15.40 -8.69 8.18
C ARG A 315 -16.68 -9.24 8.77
N ASP A 316 -16.93 -10.55 8.63
CA ASP A 316 -18.14 -11.21 9.12
C ASP A 316 -18.25 -11.03 10.63
N TRP A 317 -17.16 -11.28 11.36
CA TRP A 317 -17.11 -11.08 12.79
C TRP A 317 -17.43 -9.62 13.19
N LEU A 318 -16.83 -8.64 12.51
CA LEU A 318 -17.07 -7.22 12.78
C LEU A 318 -18.54 -6.85 12.57
N GLN A 319 -19.12 -7.25 11.44
CA GLN A 319 -20.51 -6.95 11.10
C GLN A 319 -21.50 -7.64 12.05
N GLU A 320 -21.25 -8.89 12.43
CA GLU A 320 -22.03 -9.62 13.44
C GLU A 320 -22.03 -8.93 14.81
N HIS A 321 -20.92 -8.25 15.16
CA HIS A 321 -20.78 -7.50 16.41
C HIS A 321 -21.18 -6.03 16.29
N GLY A 322 -21.81 -5.62 15.19
CA GLY A 322 -22.38 -4.29 15.00
C GLY A 322 -21.41 -3.22 14.52
N TYR A 323 -20.16 -3.55 14.24
CA TYR A 323 -19.24 -2.65 13.56
C TYR A 323 -19.62 -2.47 12.10
N ARG A 324 -19.14 -1.41 11.49
CA ARG A 324 -19.17 -1.23 10.04
C ARG A 324 -17.76 -1.36 9.49
N VAL A 325 -17.66 -1.94 8.30
CA VAL A 325 -16.40 -2.14 7.60
C VAL A 325 -16.30 -1.20 6.41
N LEU A 326 -15.18 -0.51 6.29
CA LEU A 326 -14.86 0.39 5.19
C LEU A 326 -13.57 -0.07 4.52
N ILE A 327 -13.59 -0.23 3.20
CA ILE A 327 -12.38 -0.52 2.42
C ILE A 327 -11.78 0.77 1.90
N ASP A 328 -10.53 1.04 2.31
CA ASP A 328 -9.77 2.21 1.87
C ASP A 328 -8.68 1.85 0.85
N GLY A 329 -8.18 2.86 0.14
CA GLY A 329 -7.08 2.72 -0.81
C GLY A 329 -7.51 2.35 -2.23
N LEU A 330 -8.81 2.43 -2.54
CA LEU A 330 -9.30 2.22 -3.89
C LEU A 330 -9.03 3.45 -4.78
N ASN A 331 -8.62 3.19 -5.99
CA ASN A 331 -8.48 4.19 -7.03
C ASN A 331 -9.05 3.65 -8.35
N PRO A 332 -9.22 4.47 -9.40
CA PRO A 332 -9.77 4.01 -10.66
C PRO A 332 -9.07 2.80 -11.27
N LEU A 333 -7.77 2.68 -11.06
CA LEU A 333 -6.99 1.56 -11.57
C LEU A 333 -7.26 0.27 -10.80
N THR A 334 -7.36 0.35 -9.46
CA THR A 334 -7.69 -0.84 -8.66
C THR A 334 -9.09 -1.36 -8.93
N LEU A 335 -10.04 -0.48 -9.27
CA LEU A 335 -11.42 -0.87 -9.59
C LEU A 335 -11.55 -1.67 -10.89
N ASN A 336 -10.57 -1.58 -11.80
CA ASN A 336 -10.58 -2.38 -13.04
C ASN A 336 -10.29 -3.87 -12.81
N PHE A 337 -9.76 -4.26 -11.65
CA PHE A 337 -9.30 -5.63 -11.40
C PHE A 337 -10.30 -6.48 -10.62
N PHE A 338 -11.30 -5.87 -10.00
CA PHE A 338 -12.30 -6.60 -9.24
C PHE A 338 -13.54 -5.73 -9.00
N ASP A 339 -14.67 -6.39 -8.75
CA ASP A 339 -15.89 -5.71 -8.32
C ASP A 339 -15.84 -5.50 -6.79
N PRO A 340 -15.81 -4.23 -6.30
CA PRO A 340 -15.81 -3.95 -4.86
C PRO A 340 -17.00 -4.51 -4.10
N ALA A 341 -18.14 -4.74 -4.77
CA ALA A 341 -19.30 -5.37 -4.16
C ALA A 341 -19.00 -6.78 -3.64
N SER A 342 -18.04 -7.49 -4.26
CA SER A 342 -17.60 -8.82 -3.81
C SER A 342 -16.93 -8.83 -2.44
N LEU A 343 -16.47 -7.68 -1.96
CA LEU A 343 -15.86 -7.55 -0.64
C LEU A 343 -16.89 -7.51 0.49
N ALA A 344 -18.18 -7.29 0.16
CA ALA A 344 -19.30 -7.23 1.11
C ALA A 344 -19.04 -6.28 2.31
N ALA A 345 -18.28 -5.20 2.07
CA ALA A 345 -18.05 -4.13 3.04
C ALA A 345 -19.25 -3.16 3.07
N ASP A 346 -19.42 -2.44 4.20
CA ASP A 346 -20.48 -1.44 4.34
C ASP A 346 -20.16 -0.17 3.55
N TYR A 347 -18.89 0.17 3.45
CA TYR A 347 -18.42 1.34 2.71
C TYR A 347 -17.18 1.02 1.89
N ILE A 348 -17.00 1.76 0.81
CA ILE A 348 -15.76 1.85 0.06
C ILE A 348 -15.28 3.29 -0.04
N LYS A 349 -13.99 3.51 0.04
CA LYS A 349 -13.35 4.83 -0.09
C LYS A 349 -12.55 4.88 -1.39
N ILE A 350 -13.03 5.71 -2.32
CA ILE A 350 -12.38 5.92 -3.63
C ILE A 350 -11.57 7.22 -3.57
N MET A 351 -10.30 7.15 -3.96
CA MET A 351 -9.43 8.32 -3.99
C MET A 351 -9.71 9.16 -5.24
N TRP A 352 -10.01 10.45 -5.05
CA TRP A 352 -10.06 11.42 -6.12
C TRP A 352 -8.63 11.92 -6.44
N GLY A 353 -8.23 11.84 -7.70
CA GLY A 353 -6.87 12.15 -8.10
C GLY A 353 -6.78 12.67 -9.56
N PRO A 354 -5.56 12.94 -10.03
CA PRO A 354 -5.33 13.43 -11.39
C PRO A 354 -5.90 12.52 -12.48
N GLU A 355 -5.96 11.22 -12.22
CA GLU A 355 -6.43 10.21 -13.17
C GLU A 355 -7.90 10.41 -13.56
N VAL A 356 -8.71 11.00 -12.67
CA VAL A 356 -10.14 11.26 -12.88
C VAL A 356 -10.47 12.71 -13.17
N ARG A 357 -9.51 13.64 -13.09
CA ARG A 357 -9.71 15.07 -13.40
C ARG A 357 -10.01 15.37 -14.87
N GLY A 358 -9.96 14.37 -15.72
CA GLY A 358 -10.21 14.50 -17.16
C GLY A 358 -11.67 14.78 -17.56
N GLY A 359 -12.62 14.84 -16.62
CA GLY A 359 -14.04 15.17 -16.86
C GLY A 359 -14.96 13.98 -17.01
N ILE A 360 -16.27 14.26 -16.85
CA ILE A 360 -17.36 13.28 -17.05
C ILE A 360 -17.39 12.89 -18.54
N GLY A 361 -17.57 11.59 -18.83
CA GLY A 361 -17.63 11.05 -20.19
C GLY A 361 -16.31 10.46 -20.71
N LYS A 362 -15.25 10.40 -19.87
CA LYS A 362 -14.04 9.61 -20.17
C LYS A 362 -14.13 8.23 -19.51
N GLU A 363 -13.48 7.26 -20.13
CA GLU A 363 -13.56 5.84 -19.77
C GLU A 363 -13.38 5.52 -18.26
N PRO A 364 -12.40 6.08 -17.53
CA PRO A 364 -12.26 5.86 -16.10
C PRO A 364 -13.47 6.36 -15.29
N THR A 365 -14.08 7.47 -15.70
CA THR A 365 -15.24 8.08 -15.01
C THR A 365 -16.49 7.23 -15.18
N GLU A 366 -16.73 6.69 -16.36
CA GLU A 366 -17.90 5.83 -16.63
C GLU A 366 -17.77 4.49 -15.90
N HIS A 367 -16.57 3.94 -15.77
CA HIS A 367 -16.33 2.75 -14.97
C HIS A 367 -16.65 3.00 -13.50
N ILE A 368 -16.16 4.09 -12.91
CA ILE A 368 -16.49 4.48 -11.53
C ILE A 368 -17.98 4.68 -11.37
N ARG A 369 -18.67 5.30 -12.33
CA ARG A 369 -20.13 5.43 -12.33
C ARG A 369 -20.82 4.08 -12.24
N SER A 370 -20.37 3.10 -13.03
CA SER A 370 -20.89 1.74 -12.98
C SER A 370 -20.69 1.10 -11.60
N VAL A 371 -19.51 1.24 -11.02
CA VAL A 371 -19.22 0.75 -9.66
C VAL A 371 -20.14 1.40 -8.63
N VAL A 372 -20.29 2.74 -8.67
CA VAL A 372 -21.16 3.49 -7.74
C VAL A 372 -22.61 3.05 -7.85
N ASN A 373 -23.09 2.84 -9.08
CA ASN A 373 -24.49 2.42 -9.31
C ASN A 373 -24.77 0.98 -8.85
N ASN A 374 -23.76 0.13 -8.74
CA ASN A 374 -23.88 -1.27 -8.30
C ASN A 374 -23.77 -1.42 -6.78
N LEU A 375 -23.44 -0.36 -6.06
CA LEU A 375 -23.28 -0.35 -4.61
C LEU A 375 -24.50 0.33 -3.94
N PRO A 376 -24.76 0.02 -2.65
CA PRO A 376 -25.83 0.68 -1.91
C PRO A 376 -25.65 2.20 -1.86
N ASP A 377 -26.76 2.95 -1.90
CA ASP A 377 -26.73 4.41 -1.79
C ASP A 377 -26.00 4.87 -0.52
N GLY A 378 -25.04 5.78 -0.71
CA GLY A 378 -24.27 6.35 0.40
C GLY A 378 -23.12 5.47 0.92
N SER A 379 -22.90 4.27 0.34
CA SER A 379 -21.78 3.40 0.71
C SER A 379 -20.43 3.82 0.12
N VAL A 380 -20.44 4.75 -0.84
CA VAL A 380 -19.20 5.24 -1.48
C VAL A 380 -18.77 6.56 -0.87
N VAL A 381 -17.54 6.63 -0.40
CA VAL A 381 -16.85 7.82 0.11
C VAL A 381 -15.82 8.28 -0.92
N LEU A 382 -15.92 9.51 -1.40
CA LEU A 382 -14.87 10.12 -2.22
C LEU A 382 -13.86 10.82 -1.32
N SER A 383 -12.65 10.31 -1.27
CA SER A 383 -11.56 10.83 -0.45
C SER A 383 -10.58 11.68 -1.24
N ARG A 384 -9.72 12.43 -0.53
CA ARG A 384 -8.75 13.41 -1.10
C ARG A 384 -9.40 14.52 -1.92
N VAL A 385 -10.58 14.92 -1.53
CA VAL A 385 -11.27 16.06 -2.14
C VAL A 385 -10.65 17.35 -1.60
N ASP A 386 -9.65 17.87 -2.30
CA ASP A 386 -8.88 19.05 -1.88
C ASP A 386 -9.40 20.36 -2.50
N VAL A 387 -10.30 20.25 -3.50
CA VAL A 387 -10.91 21.37 -4.21
C VAL A 387 -12.39 21.07 -4.50
N GLU A 388 -13.19 22.13 -4.72
CA GLU A 388 -14.65 22.06 -4.98
C GLU A 388 -15.00 21.23 -6.22
N GLU A 389 -14.11 21.18 -7.20
CA GLU A 389 -14.29 20.38 -8.42
C GLU A 389 -14.52 18.89 -8.11
N GLY A 390 -13.80 18.35 -7.10
CA GLY A 390 -13.99 16.97 -6.67
C GLY A 390 -15.37 16.69 -6.10
N VAL A 391 -15.98 17.64 -5.38
CA VAL A 391 -17.36 17.51 -4.91
C VAL A 391 -18.34 17.49 -6.08
N SER A 392 -18.19 18.45 -7.00
CA SER A 392 -19.06 18.54 -8.18
C SER A 392 -18.96 17.30 -9.07
N TRP A 393 -17.76 16.79 -9.26
CA TRP A 393 -17.50 15.55 -10.00
C TRP A 393 -18.17 14.34 -9.32
N GLY A 394 -17.96 14.16 -8.02
CA GLY A 394 -18.52 13.04 -7.26
C GLY A 394 -20.06 13.07 -7.26
N LEU A 395 -20.69 14.25 -7.05
CA LEU A 395 -22.13 14.42 -7.13
C LEU A 395 -22.68 14.03 -8.51
N GLY A 396 -21.95 14.36 -9.58
CA GLY A 396 -22.28 13.97 -10.96
C GLY A 396 -22.28 12.46 -11.19
N LEU A 397 -21.58 11.68 -10.35
CA LEU A 397 -21.53 10.22 -10.39
C LEU A 397 -22.52 9.55 -9.41
N GLY A 398 -23.23 10.32 -8.58
CA GLY A 398 -24.11 9.79 -7.55
C GLY A 398 -23.45 9.61 -6.17
N ILE A 399 -22.15 9.92 -6.03
CA ILE A 399 -21.47 9.88 -4.74
C ILE A 399 -21.98 11.01 -3.86
N ARG A 400 -22.27 10.72 -2.60
CA ARG A 400 -22.83 11.67 -1.64
C ARG A 400 -21.93 11.93 -0.44
N CYS A 401 -20.98 11.04 -0.13
CA CYS A 401 -20.07 11.18 1.00
C CYS A 401 -18.69 11.64 0.53
N PHE A 402 -18.13 12.67 1.19
CA PHE A 402 -16.89 13.33 0.77
C PHE A 402 -15.97 13.52 1.97
N GLN A 403 -14.66 13.36 1.75
CA GLN A 403 -13.60 13.58 2.72
C GLN A 403 -12.37 14.21 2.04
N GLY A 404 -11.67 15.13 2.72
CA GLY A 404 -10.46 15.78 2.21
C GLY A 404 -10.32 17.21 2.70
N HIS A 405 -9.21 17.87 2.34
CA HIS A 405 -8.89 19.21 2.86
C HIS A 405 -9.91 20.29 2.48
N PHE A 406 -10.58 20.16 1.33
CA PHE A 406 -11.67 21.09 1.01
C PHE A 406 -12.84 20.90 1.97
N ILE A 407 -13.18 19.67 2.29
CA ILE A 407 -14.25 19.33 3.23
C ILE A 407 -13.93 19.83 4.62
N ASP A 408 -12.65 19.68 5.07
CA ASP A 408 -12.19 20.21 6.35
C ASP A 408 -12.44 21.73 6.47
N LYS A 409 -12.13 22.48 5.40
CA LYS A 409 -12.36 23.93 5.36
C LYS A 409 -13.86 24.28 5.43
N VAL A 410 -14.70 23.53 4.72
CA VAL A 410 -16.15 23.74 4.72
C VAL A 410 -16.74 23.45 6.10
N VAL A 411 -16.37 22.32 6.71
CA VAL A 411 -16.83 21.94 8.07
C VAL A 411 -16.40 22.98 9.10
N ASN A 412 -15.15 23.42 9.08
CA ASN A 412 -14.64 24.44 9.98
C ASN A 412 -15.37 25.79 9.81
N ALA A 413 -15.69 26.19 8.58
CA ALA A 413 -16.44 27.42 8.33
C ALA A 413 -17.91 27.30 8.83
N MET A 414 -18.51 26.12 8.73
CA MET A 414 -19.87 25.86 9.25
C MET A 414 -19.89 25.85 10.79
N ALA A 415 -18.89 25.24 11.43
CA ALA A 415 -18.74 25.25 12.89
C ALA A 415 -18.60 26.66 13.42
N GLN A 416 -17.78 27.51 12.77
CA GLN A 416 -17.64 28.94 13.14
C GLN A 416 -18.95 29.72 13.02
N LYS A 417 -19.87 29.30 12.14
CA LYS A 417 -21.21 29.89 12.00
C LYS A 417 -22.26 29.24 12.89
N GLY A 418 -21.90 28.28 13.73
CA GLY A 418 -22.83 27.55 14.59
C GLY A 418 -23.83 26.65 13.84
N LEU A 419 -23.51 26.25 12.60
CA LEU A 419 -24.38 25.43 11.76
C LEU A 419 -24.17 23.93 11.98
N ILE A 420 -23.06 23.55 12.57
CA ILE A 420 -22.71 22.19 13.02
C ILE A 420 -21.96 22.28 14.33
N SER A 421 -22.16 21.30 15.19
CA SER A 421 -21.46 21.16 16.50
C SER A 421 -20.19 20.32 16.38
#